data_a51061a1598c6074dffb66cd86b9c8d3
#
_entry.id   a51061a1598c6074dffb66cd86b9c8d3
#
_cell.length_a   1.000
_cell.length_b   1.000
_cell.length_c   1.000
_cell.angle_alpha   90.00
_cell.angle_beta   90.00
_cell.angle_gamma   90.00
#
_symmetry.space_group_name_H-M   'P 1'
#
loop_
_entity.id
_entity.type
_entity.pdbx_description
1 polymer ?
#
loop_
_entity_poly.entity_id
_entity_poly.type
_entity_poly.pdbx_seq_one_letter_code
_entity_poly.pdbx_strand_id
1 'polypeptide(L)'
;MGKNKVVIISGGTSGIGLATANILASEGWKSILLGRDMSKGRGAQEEAQGSLFIPCDVTNTRIVKNAIEKAASFGEIRGVVSCAGIYTEGLLDNVTDEEMQEFFEVNVFGTIKLLRAAVPFLRMHGGSIVTVASDAAIQGNVQCSLYSATKGAVTAFTRSLALELAVDNVRANVVSPGDVATPLLEKQLQTYGGSIN
;
A
#
# COMPACT_ATOMS: atom_id res chain seq x y z
N MET A 1 17.13 -22.62 13.72
CA MET A 1 15.78 -22.21 13.26
C MET A 1 15.94 -20.97 12.41
N GLY A 2 15.48 -20.99 11.15
CA GLY A 2 15.51 -19.79 10.29
C GLY A 2 14.64 -18.69 10.88
N LYS A 3 15.04 -17.42 10.69
CA LYS A 3 14.21 -16.28 11.10
C LYS A 3 12.87 -16.31 10.34
N ASN A 4 11.79 -15.89 11.01
CA ASN A 4 10.50 -15.74 10.35
C ASN A 4 10.60 -14.81 9.15
N LYS A 5 9.93 -15.17 8.06
CA LYS A 5 9.80 -14.29 6.90
C LYS A 5 8.64 -13.31 7.14
N VAL A 6 8.88 -12.03 6.89
CA VAL A 6 7.93 -10.95 7.18
C VAL A 6 7.54 -10.24 5.89
N VAL A 7 6.25 -9.97 5.74
CA VAL A 7 5.69 -9.10 4.69
C VAL A 7 5.09 -7.86 5.34
N ILE A 8 5.49 -6.69 4.88
CA ILE A 8 4.95 -5.39 5.33
C ILE A 8 3.81 -5.00 4.39
N ILE A 9 2.67 -4.61 4.95
CA ILE A 9 1.48 -4.22 4.19
C ILE A 9 0.99 -2.85 4.67
N SER A 10 1.25 -1.79 3.89
CA SER A 10 0.62 -0.51 4.17
C SER A 10 -0.85 -0.52 3.73
N GLY A 11 -1.72 0.13 4.49
CA GLY A 11 -3.17 -0.04 4.29
C GLY A 11 -3.64 -1.46 4.63
N GLY A 12 -2.88 -2.20 5.45
CA GLY A 12 -3.16 -3.60 5.81
C GLY A 12 -4.32 -3.79 6.79
N THR A 13 -5.01 -2.72 7.18
CA THR A 13 -6.10 -2.77 8.17
C THR A 13 -7.49 -2.86 7.56
N SER A 14 -7.60 -2.93 6.23
CA SER A 14 -8.88 -3.06 5.51
C SER A 14 -8.67 -3.46 4.04
N GLY A 15 -9.75 -3.81 3.37
CA GLY A 15 -9.82 -4.00 1.91
C GLY A 15 -8.73 -4.93 1.36
N ILE A 16 -8.12 -4.55 0.24
CA ILE A 16 -7.11 -5.36 -0.46
C ILE A 16 -5.94 -5.72 0.45
N GLY A 17 -5.47 -4.78 1.30
CA GLY A 17 -4.35 -5.03 2.20
C GLY A 17 -4.66 -6.09 3.25
N LEU A 18 -5.84 -6.04 3.87
CA LEU A 18 -6.26 -7.03 4.87
C LEU A 18 -6.52 -8.39 4.23
N ALA A 19 -7.18 -8.43 3.08
CA ALA A 19 -7.38 -9.67 2.33
C ALA A 19 -6.04 -10.33 1.95
N THR A 20 -5.05 -9.52 1.55
CA THR A 20 -3.69 -10.00 1.30
C THR A 20 -3.05 -10.58 2.55
N ALA A 21 -3.21 -9.92 3.71
CA ALA A 21 -2.68 -10.42 4.98
C ALA A 21 -3.29 -11.77 5.37
N ASN A 22 -4.61 -11.95 5.19
CA ASN A 22 -5.30 -13.21 5.46
C ASN A 22 -4.78 -14.36 4.59
N ILE A 23 -4.59 -14.12 3.30
CA ILE A 23 -4.03 -15.12 2.38
C ILE A 23 -2.59 -15.48 2.78
N LEU A 24 -1.76 -14.49 3.07
CA LEU A 24 -0.37 -14.72 3.49
C LEU A 24 -0.29 -15.49 4.82
N ALA A 25 -1.21 -15.24 5.76
CA ALA A 25 -1.29 -15.98 7.01
C ALA A 25 -1.60 -17.46 6.77
N SER A 26 -2.50 -17.80 5.85
CA SER A 26 -2.80 -19.20 5.48
C SER A 26 -1.61 -19.92 4.85
N GLU A 27 -0.69 -19.18 4.23
CA GLU A 27 0.57 -19.70 3.66
C GLU A 27 1.75 -19.67 4.66
N GLY A 28 1.49 -19.38 5.93
CA GLY A 28 2.48 -19.38 7.00
C GLY A 28 3.41 -18.16 7.05
N TRP A 29 3.08 -17.10 6.33
CA TRP A 29 3.81 -15.83 6.39
C TRP A 29 3.36 -14.99 7.58
N LYS A 30 4.27 -14.20 8.12
CA LYS A 30 3.94 -13.16 9.11
C LYS A 30 3.79 -11.82 8.43
N SER A 31 2.63 -11.18 8.62
CA SER A 31 2.35 -9.86 8.07
C SER A 31 2.48 -8.77 9.12
N ILE A 32 3.10 -7.64 8.74
CA ILE A 32 3.12 -6.41 9.52
C ILE A 32 2.14 -5.46 8.88
N LEU A 33 1.03 -5.21 9.57
CA LEU A 33 -0.06 -4.35 9.10
C LEU A 33 0.21 -2.91 9.50
N LEU A 34 0.36 -2.02 8.51
CA LEU A 34 0.54 -0.59 8.75
C LEU A 34 -0.75 0.16 8.44
N GLY A 35 -1.18 1.02 9.35
CA GLY A 35 -2.37 1.85 9.23
C GLY A 35 -2.45 2.90 10.32
N ARG A 36 -3.31 3.92 10.15
CA ARG A 36 -3.43 5.03 11.09
C ARG A 36 -4.41 4.77 12.24
N ASP A 37 -5.45 4.02 11.95
CA ASP A 37 -6.57 3.78 12.87
C ASP A 37 -6.25 2.61 13.80
N MET A 38 -6.16 2.89 15.10
CA MET A 38 -5.83 1.92 16.13
C MET A 38 -6.90 0.84 16.31
N SER A 39 -8.18 1.20 16.18
CA SER A 39 -9.29 0.26 16.33
C SER A 39 -9.33 -0.73 15.18
N LYS A 40 -9.31 -0.22 13.93
CA LYS A 40 -9.23 -1.06 12.74
C LYS A 40 -7.98 -1.91 12.73
N GLY A 41 -6.85 -1.37 13.19
CA GLY A 41 -5.58 -2.09 13.25
C GLY A 41 -5.62 -3.29 14.20
N ARG A 42 -6.23 -3.14 15.37
CA ARG A 42 -6.40 -4.25 16.32
C ARG A 42 -7.34 -5.32 15.76
N GLY A 43 -8.49 -4.93 15.21
CA GLY A 43 -9.42 -5.88 14.57
C GLY A 43 -8.77 -6.63 13.41
N ALA A 44 -8.01 -5.94 12.55
CA ALA A 44 -7.28 -6.57 11.46
C ALA A 44 -6.20 -7.57 11.96
N GLN A 45 -5.52 -7.24 13.06
CA GLN A 45 -4.54 -8.16 13.65
C GLN A 45 -5.20 -9.43 14.22
N GLU A 46 -6.39 -9.31 14.79
CA GLU A 46 -7.18 -10.46 15.29
C GLU A 46 -7.66 -11.33 14.13
N GLU A 47 -8.12 -10.70 13.04
CA GLU A 47 -8.61 -11.39 11.84
C GLU A 47 -7.49 -12.10 11.08
N ALA A 48 -6.39 -11.41 10.78
CA ALA A 48 -5.22 -11.96 10.10
C ALA A 48 -4.28 -12.62 11.11
N GLN A 49 -4.55 -13.88 11.46
CA GLN A 49 -3.81 -14.61 12.47
C GLN A 49 -2.29 -14.62 12.21
N GLY A 50 -1.52 -14.34 13.25
CA GLY A 50 -0.06 -14.29 13.18
C GLY A 50 0.50 -12.98 12.62
N SER A 51 -0.37 -12.02 12.26
CA SER A 51 0.04 -10.67 11.90
C SER A 51 0.33 -9.79 13.13
N LEU A 52 1.02 -8.67 12.91
CA LEU A 52 1.23 -7.64 13.91
C LEU A 52 0.83 -6.28 13.33
N PHE A 53 0.00 -5.55 14.06
CA PHE A 53 -0.33 -4.17 13.72
C PHE A 53 0.71 -3.20 14.30
N ILE A 54 1.18 -2.28 13.46
CA ILE A 54 2.03 -1.16 13.85
C ILE A 54 1.37 0.14 13.36
N PRO A 55 0.99 1.06 14.26
CA PRO A 55 0.46 2.36 13.87
C PRO A 55 1.45 3.10 12.98
N CYS A 56 1.01 3.50 11.79
CA CYS A 56 1.89 4.17 10.83
C CYS A 56 1.09 5.10 9.92
N ASP A 57 1.48 6.36 9.90
CA ASP A 57 1.09 7.31 8.87
C ASP A 57 2.18 7.32 7.79
N VAL A 58 1.84 6.89 6.58
CA VAL A 58 2.78 6.80 5.46
C VAL A 58 3.28 8.16 4.99
N THR A 59 2.59 9.24 5.33
CA THR A 59 3.00 10.61 5.00
C THR A 59 4.16 11.09 5.88
N ASN A 60 4.38 10.47 7.04
CA ASN A 60 5.44 10.85 7.98
C ASN A 60 6.66 9.95 7.86
N THR A 61 7.75 10.47 7.28
CA THR A 61 9.00 9.73 7.05
C THR A 61 9.58 9.10 8.31
N ARG A 62 9.53 9.78 9.46
CA ARG A 62 10.09 9.27 10.72
C ARG A 62 9.26 8.10 11.25
N ILE A 63 7.93 8.23 11.20
CA ILE A 63 7.01 7.16 11.63
C ILE A 63 7.21 5.92 10.74
N VAL A 64 7.28 6.11 9.42
CA VAL A 64 7.54 5.03 8.46
C VAL A 64 8.87 4.33 8.78
N LYS A 65 9.95 5.08 8.94
CA LYS A 65 11.27 4.50 9.27
C LYS A 65 11.22 3.66 10.53
N ASN A 66 10.65 4.19 11.62
CA ASN A 66 10.52 3.49 12.89
C ASN A 66 9.65 2.22 12.76
N ALA A 67 8.56 2.27 11.97
CA ALA A 67 7.71 1.12 11.74
C ALA A 67 8.45 -0.01 11.00
N ILE A 68 9.26 0.34 9.99
CA ILE A 68 10.07 -0.63 9.25
C ILE A 68 11.16 -1.24 10.14
N GLU A 69 11.88 -0.44 10.92
CA GLU A 69 12.89 -0.93 11.88
C GLU A 69 12.26 -1.88 12.90
N LYS A 70 11.08 -1.52 13.42
CA LYS A 70 10.31 -2.39 14.30
C LYS A 70 9.90 -3.69 13.59
N ALA A 71 9.42 -3.64 12.36
CA ALA A 71 9.09 -4.81 11.57
C ALA A 71 10.29 -5.75 11.40
N ALA A 72 11.48 -5.21 11.14
CA ALA A 72 12.72 -5.98 10.99
C ALA A 72 13.13 -6.72 12.29
N SER A 73 12.66 -6.30 13.46
CA SER A 73 12.90 -7.01 14.73
C SER A 73 12.06 -8.29 14.86
N PHE A 74 10.99 -8.44 14.07
CA PHE A 74 10.13 -9.63 14.06
C PHE A 74 10.61 -10.72 13.11
N GLY A 75 11.46 -10.38 12.13
CA GLY A 75 11.97 -11.34 11.16
C GLY A 75 12.65 -10.70 9.96
N GLU A 76 12.96 -11.52 8.97
CA GLU A 76 13.52 -11.06 7.70
C GLU A 76 12.44 -10.44 6.83
N ILE A 77 12.56 -9.17 6.48
CA ILE A 77 11.65 -8.51 5.54
C ILE A 77 11.91 -9.10 4.15
N ARG A 78 10.93 -9.84 3.64
CA ARG A 78 10.97 -10.52 2.35
C ARG A 78 9.93 -9.99 1.37
N GLY A 79 8.99 -9.19 1.85
CA GLY A 79 7.95 -8.59 1.01
C GLY A 79 7.47 -7.25 1.51
N VAL A 80 7.05 -6.40 0.58
CA VAL A 80 6.34 -5.16 0.86
C VAL A 80 5.17 -5.02 -0.09
N VAL A 81 3.98 -4.80 0.47
CA VAL A 81 2.77 -4.52 -0.30
C VAL A 81 2.30 -3.11 0.06
N SER A 82 2.31 -2.21 -0.91
CA SER A 82 1.86 -0.83 -0.74
C SER A 82 0.42 -0.70 -1.21
N CYS A 83 -0.53 -0.79 -0.26
CA CYS A 83 -1.97 -0.63 -0.49
C CYS A 83 -2.54 0.67 0.09
N ALA A 84 -1.79 1.40 0.93
CA ALA A 84 -2.27 2.66 1.49
C ALA A 84 -2.56 3.67 0.38
N GLY A 85 -3.76 4.23 0.41
CA GLY A 85 -4.18 5.22 -0.57
C GLY A 85 -5.53 5.84 -0.22
N ILE A 86 -5.80 6.96 -0.84
CA ILE A 86 -7.09 7.68 -0.80
C ILE A 86 -7.62 7.84 -2.22
N TYR A 87 -8.92 8.04 -2.32
CA TYR A 87 -9.65 8.19 -3.58
C TYR A 87 -10.56 9.43 -3.53
N THR A 88 -10.68 10.11 -4.65
CA THR A 88 -11.68 11.16 -4.89
C THR A 88 -12.10 11.18 -6.35
N GLU A 89 -13.30 11.69 -6.59
CA GLU A 89 -13.80 12.08 -7.91
C GLU A 89 -14.09 13.58 -7.90
N GLY A 90 -13.81 14.24 -9.00
CA GLY A 90 -14.11 15.65 -9.19
C GLY A 90 -13.62 16.16 -10.53
N LEU A 91 -14.31 17.19 -11.05
CA LEU A 91 -13.86 17.92 -12.23
C LEU A 91 -12.56 18.67 -11.90
N LEU A 92 -11.64 18.71 -12.83
CA LEU A 92 -10.30 19.28 -12.62
C LEU A 92 -10.33 20.75 -12.16
N ASP A 93 -11.28 21.52 -12.63
CA ASP A 93 -11.47 22.93 -12.28
C ASP A 93 -12.01 23.16 -10.85
N ASN A 94 -12.48 22.10 -10.19
CA ASN A 94 -12.92 22.12 -8.80
C ASN A 94 -11.88 21.54 -7.82
N VAL A 95 -10.79 20.97 -8.32
CA VAL A 95 -9.74 20.39 -7.47
C VAL A 95 -8.92 21.50 -6.82
N THR A 96 -8.80 21.47 -5.50
CA THR A 96 -8.01 22.45 -4.75
C THR A 96 -6.54 22.09 -4.66
N ASP A 97 -5.68 23.07 -4.35
CA ASP A 97 -4.25 22.84 -4.14
C ASP A 97 -4.01 21.90 -2.95
N GLU A 98 -4.83 22.00 -1.90
CA GLU A 98 -4.77 21.15 -0.71
C GLU A 98 -5.11 19.69 -1.05
N GLU A 99 -6.13 19.46 -1.87
CA GLU A 99 -6.48 18.11 -2.35
C GLU A 99 -5.35 17.54 -3.21
N MET A 100 -4.79 18.31 -4.13
CA MET A 100 -3.64 17.87 -4.93
C MET A 100 -2.48 17.45 -4.03
N GLN A 101 -2.15 18.26 -3.03
CA GLN A 101 -1.07 17.97 -2.11
C GLN A 101 -1.36 16.71 -1.28
N GLU A 102 -2.56 16.57 -0.71
CA GLU A 102 -2.95 15.40 0.09
C GLU A 102 -2.87 14.11 -0.72
N PHE A 103 -3.39 14.14 -1.96
CA PHE A 103 -3.38 12.96 -2.83
C PHE A 103 -1.98 12.50 -3.19
N PHE A 104 -1.09 13.42 -3.54
CA PHE A 104 0.29 13.09 -3.81
C PHE A 104 1.04 12.67 -2.55
N GLU A 105 0.81 13.32 -1.41
CA GLU A 105 1.43 12.94 -0.14
C GLU A 105 1.07 11.52 0.29
N VAL A 106 -0.21 11.12 0.18
CA VAL A 106 -0.62 9.79 0.60
C VAL A 106 -0.27 8.74 -0.46
N ASN A 107 -0.75 8.92 -1.70
CA ASN A 107 -0.69 7.87 -2.72
C ASN A 107 0.71 7.69 -3.31
N VAL A 108 1.44 8.79 -3.52
CA VAL A 108 2.75 8.78 -4.19
C VAL A 108 3.88 8.83 -3.17
N PHE A 109 3.99 9.91 -2.43
CA PHE A 109 5.10 10.07 -1.50
C PHE A 109 5.04 9.08 -0.35
N GLY A 110 3.84 8.69 0.13
CA GLY A 110 3.66 7.63 1.12
C GLY A 110 4.20 6.28 0.63
N THR A 111 3.89 5.90 -0.61
CA THR A 111 4.45 4.70 -1.25
C THR A 111 5.97 4.78 -1.37
N ILE A 112 6.51 5.91 -1.84
CA ILE A 112 7.96 6.12 -1.99
C ILE A 112 8.66 6.08 -0.63
N LYS A 113 8.13 6.75 0.40
CA LYS A 113 8.69 6.76 1.76
C LYS A 113 8.74 5.35 2.35
N LEU A 114 7.66 4.57 2.18
CA LEU A 114 7.58 3.18 2.63
C LEU A 114 8.68 2.33 1.96
N LEU A 115 8.75 2.35 0.64
CA LEU A 115 9.67 1.52 -0.12
C LEU A 115 11.12 1.96 0.10
N ARG A 116 11.39 3.26 0.17
CA ARG A 116 12.73 3.79 0.51
C ARG A 116 13.23 3.28 1.87
N ALA A 117 12.35 3.17 2.86
CA ALA A 117 12.70 2.64 4.17
C ALA A 117 12.90 1.12 4.17
N ALA A 118 12.17 0.38 3.36
CA ALA A 118 12.19 -1.08 3.33
C ALA A 118 13.27 -1.67 2.40
N VAL A 119 13.64 -0.97 1.33
CA VAL A 119 14.61 -1.43 0.32
C VAL A 119 15.94 -1.89 0.91
N PRO A 120 16.57 -1.20 1.90
CA PRO A 120 17.81 -1.68 2.50
C PRO A 120 17.71 -3.10 3.09
N PHE A 121 16.56 -3.45 3.67
CA PHE A 121 16.31 -4.78 4.23
C PHE A 121 16.05 -5.83 3.15
N LEU A 122 15.36 -5.45 2.07
CA LEU A 122 15.13 -6.35 0.93
C LEU A 122 16.42 -6.68 0.20
N ARG A 123 17.33 -5.72 0.04
CA ARG A 123 18.65 -5.92 -0.58
C ARG A 123 19.49 -6.98 0.15
N MET A 124 19.35 -7.09 1.48
CA MET A 124 20.10 -8.07 2.26
C MET A 124 19.68 -9.53 1.99
N HIS A 125 18.42 -9.76 1.60
CA HIS A 125 17.86 -11.09 1.57
C HIS A 125 17.16 -11.44 0.24
N GLY A 126 17.09 -10.50 -0.68
CA GLY A 126 16.18 -10.56 -1.82
C GLY A 126 14.72 -10.46 -1.38
N GLY A 127 13.78 -10.39 -2.29
CA GLY A 127 12.36 -10.32 -1.94
C GLY A 127 11.45 -9.84 -3.05
N SER A 128 10.27 -9.36 -2.66
CA SER A 128 9.27 -8.88 -3.60
C SER A 128 8.57 -7.62 -3.10
N ILE A 129 8.36 -6.69 -4.01
CA ILE A 129 7.55 -5.48 -3.81
C ILE A 129 6.31 -5.60 -4.70
N VAL A 130 5.15 -5.28 -4.14
CA VAL A 130 3.92 -5.10 -4.87
C VAL A 130 3.32 -3.74 -4.53
N THR A 131 3.08 -2.91 -5.53
CA THR A 131 2.35 -1.67 -5.36
C THR A 131 0.96 -1.79 -5.97
N VAL A 132 -0.03 -1.25 -5.27
CA VAL A 132 -1.42 -1.23 -5.75
C VAL A 132 -1.67 0.11 -6.43
N ALA A 133 -1.73 0.07 -7.76
CA ALA A 133 -2.13 1.18 -8.62
C ALA A 133 -3.67 1.17 -8.81
N SER A 134 -4.14 1.35 -10.04
CA SER A 134 -5.53 1.26 -10.46
C SER A 134 -5.57 1.11 -11.99
N ASP A 135 -6.64 0.57 -12.52
CA ASP A 135 -7.00 0.63 -13.95
C ASP A 135 -7.06 2.09 -14.44
N ALA A 136 -7.50 3.02 -13.59
CA ALA A 136 -7.48 4.45 -13.86
C ALA A 136 -6.09 5.02 -14.24
N ALA A 137 -5.01 4.34 -13.85
CA ALA A 137 -3.65 4.69 -14.28
C ALA A 137 -3.35 4.32 -15.73
N ILE A 138 -4.20 3.51 -16.36
CA ILE A 138 -3.98 2.93 -17.69
C ILE A 138 -5.01 3.47 -18.69
N GLN A 139 -6.29 3.34 -18.39
CA GLN A 139 -7.36 3.68 -19.32
C GLN A 139 -8.00 5.06 -19.09
N GLY A 140 -7.78 5.67 -17.91
CA GLY A 140 -8.42 6.91 -17.53
C GLY A 140 -9.91 6.74 -17.20
N ASN A 141 -10.39 7.45 -16.16
CA ASN A 141 -11.78 7.43 -15.76
C ASN A 141 -12.29 8.87 -15.65
N VAL A 142 -13.56 9.06 -15.94
CA VAL A 142 -14.22 10.39 -15.84
C VAL A 142 -14.11 10.90 -14.41
N GLN A 143 -13.82 12.19 -14.22
CA GLN A 143 -13.65 12.84 -12.92
C GLN A 143 -12.52 12.29 -12.03
N CYS A 144 -11.64 11.46 -12.58
CA CYS A 144 -10.54 10.82 -11.82
C CYS A 144 -9.16 11.32 -12.21
N SER A 145 -9.04 12.50 -12.86
CA SER A 145 -7.75 12.98 -13.39
C SER A 145 -6.65 13.07 -12.33
N LEU A 146 -6.95 13.62 -11.15
CA LEU A 146 -6.00 13.70 -10.03
C LEU A 146 -5.63 12.32 -9.50
N TYR A 147 -6.63 11.46 -9.26
CA TYR A 147 -6.39 10.09 -8.79
C TYR A 147 -5.56 9.28 -9.80
N SER A 148 -5.95 9.34 -11.09
CA SER A 148 -5.22 8.69 -12.19
C SER A 148 -3.76 9.15 -12.26
N ALA A 149 -3.49 10.45 -12.08
CA ALA A 149 -2.13 11.00 -12.05
C ALA A 149 -1.31 10.36 -10.91
N THR A 150 -1.88 10.23 -9.71
CA THR A 150 -1.16 9.59 -8.57
C THR A 150 -0.88 8.12 -8.83
N LYS A 151 -1.84 7.37 -9.40
CA LYS A 151 -1.69 5.94 -9.68
C LYS A 151 -0.77 5.69 -10.88
N GLY A 152 -0.76 6.59 -11.87
CA GLY A 152 0.22 6.63 -12.95
C GLY A 152 1.64 6.85 -12.43
N ALA A 153 1.82 7.80 -11.51
CA ALA A 153 3.11 8.06 -10.85
C ALA A 153 3.63 6.82 -10.12
N VAL A 154 2.79 6.14 -9.32
CA VAL A 154 3.15 4.88 -8.64
C VAL A 154 3.55 3.80 -9.64
N THR A 155 2.83 3.69 -10.76
CA THR A 155 3.11 2.71 -11.82
C THR A 155 4.48 2.94 -12.45
N ALA A 156 4.77 4.17 -12.86
CA ALA A 156 6.06 4.53 -13.46
C ALA A 156 7.22 4.36 -12.48
N PHE A 157 7.04 4.81 -11.23
CA PHE A 157 8.01 4.65 -10.15
C PHE A 157 8.35 3.17 -9.92
N THR A 158 7.34 2.31 -9.82
CA THR A 158 7.56 0.87 -9.54
C THR A 158 8.28 0.16 -10.68
N ARG A 159 7.98 0.50 -11.94
CA ARG A 159 8.69 -0.04 -13.10
C ARG A 159 10.19 0.32 -13.07
N SER A 160 10.54 1.56 -12.76
CA SER A 160 11.94 1.99 -12.65
C SER A 160 12.62 1.32 -11.45
N LEU A 161 11.94 1.23 -10.31
CA LEU A 161 12.44 0.56 -9.12
C LEU A 161 12.70 -0.94 -9.36
N ALA A 162 11.91 -1.61 -10.20
CA ALA A 162 12.12 -3.01 -10.56
C ALA A 162 13.46 -3.22 -11.27
N LEU A 163 13.83 -2.30 -12.17
CA LEU A 163 15.12 -2.36 -12.88
C LEU A 163 16.29 -2.05 -11.92
N GLU A 164 16.12 -1.06 -11.04
CA GLU A 164 17.13 -0.69 -10.05
C GLU A 164 17.46 -1.85 -9.09
N LEU A 165 16.44 -2.60 -8.65
CA LEU A 165 16.58 -3.64 -7.63
C LEU A 165 16.81 -5.06 -8.19
N ALA A 166 16.80 -5.23 -9.50
CA ALA A 166 16.99 -6.54 -10.12
C ALA A 166 18.34 -7.19 -9.75
N VAL A 167 19.40 -6.38 -9.63
CA VAL A 167 20.75 -6.83 -9.25
C VAL A 167 20.81 -7.38 -7.80
N ASP A 168 19.86 -6.97 -6.96
CA ASP A 168 19.74 -7.39 -5.56
C ASP A 168 18.78 -8.59 -5.38
N ASN A 169 18.31 -9.20 -6.47
CA ASN A 169 17.27 -10.25 -6.47
C ASN A 169 15.95 -9.79 -5.79
N VAL A 170 15.61 -8.52 -5.94
CA VAL A 170 14.33 -7.96 -5.50
C VAL A 170 13.46 -7.68 -6.72
N ARG A 171 12.28 -8.30 -6.75
CA ARG A 171 11.28 -8.06 -7.81
C ARG A 171 10.33 -6.97 -7.36
N ALA A 172 9.93 -6.08 -8.27
CA ALA A 172 8.88 -5.11 -8.00
C ALA A 172 7.82 -5.18 -9.12
N ASN A 173 6.55 -5.28 -8.71
CA ASN A 173 5.41 -5.38 -9.61
C ASN A 173 4.32 -4.40 -9.22
N VAL A 174 3.50 -4.04 -10.20
CA VAL A 174 2.30 -3.22 -10.02
C VAL A 174 1.08 -4.10 -10.26
N VAL A 175 0.09 -3.99 -9.38
CA VAL A 175 -1.26 -4.52 -9.58
C VAL A 175 -2.18 -3.33 -9.81
N SER A 176 -2.97 -3.37 -10.88
CA SER A 176 -3.88 -2.28 -11.28
C SER A 176 -5.33 -2.79 -11.25
N PRO A 177 -5.95 -2.87 -10.07
CA PRO A 177 -7.34 -3.32 -9.96
C PRO A 177 -8.31 -2.35 -10.62
N GLY A 178 -9.44 -2.86 -11.11
CA GLY A 178 -10.67 -2.12 -11.29
C GLY A 178 -11.45 -2.03 -9.98
N ASP A 179 -12.77 -2.04 -10.04
CA ASP A 179 -13.62 -2.02 -8.84
C ASP A 179 -13.45 -3.30 -8.03
N VAL A 180 -13.11 -3.12 -6.76
CA VAL A 180 -12.97 -4.21 -5.79
C VAL A 180 -13.86 -3.91 -4.60
N ALA A 181 -14.72 -4.86 -4.22
CA ALA A 181 -15.61 -4.74 -3.07
C ALA A 181 -14.82 -4.54 -1.77
N THR A 182 -14.63 -3.30 -1.39
CA THR A 182 -13.84 -2.84 -0.24
C THR A 182 -14.51 -1.67 0.44
N PRO A 183 -14.16 -1.35 1.70
CA PRO A 183 -14.66 -0.14 2.37
C PRO A 183 -14.35 1.16 1.60
N LEU A 184 -13.31 1.18 0.75
CA LEU A 184 -13.00 2.33 -0.10
C LEU A 184 -14.07 2.49 -1.19
N LEU A 185 -14.43 1.40 -1.88
CA LEU A 185 -15.49 1.40 -2.89
C LEU A 185 -16.85 1.72 -2.27
N GLU A 186 -17.17 1.15 -1.10
CA GLU A 186 -18.41 1.46 -0.39
C GLU A 186 -18.51 2.96 -0.08
N LYS A 187 -17.44 3.58 0.42
CA LYS A 187 -17.38 5.01 0.67
C LYS A 187 -17.54 5.83 -0.62
N GLN A 188 -16.92 5.39 -1.71
CA GLN A 188 -17.04 6.01 -3.04
C GLN A 188 -18.50 6.03 -3.49
N LEU A 189 -19.18 4.87 -3.46
CA LEU A 189 -20.57 4.75 -3.85
C LEU A 189 -21.52 5.58 -2.98
N GLN A 190 -21.25 5.67 -1.67
CA GLN A 190 -22.01 6.53 -0.75
C GLN A 190 -21.82 8.02 -1.06
N THR A 191 -20.62 8.43 -1.48
CA THR A 191 -20.27 9.84 -1.70
C THR A 191 -20.70 10.33 -3.07
N TYR A 192 -20.51 9.52 -4.10
CA TYR A 192 -20.67 9.93 -5.52
C TYR A 192 -21.85 9.24 -6.22
N GLY A 193 -22.46 8.27 -5.58
CA GLY A 193 -23.54 7.43 -6.15
C GLY A 193 -22.98 6.27 -6.97
N GLY A 194 -23.88 5.38 -7.38
CA GLY A 194 -23.57 4.17 -8.15
C GLY A 194 -24.06 2.90 -7.45
N SER A 195 -23.84 1.77 -8.09
CA SER A 195 -24.13 0.44 -7.53
C SER A 195 -23.01 -0.53 -7.88
N ILE A 196 -22.75 -1.47 -7.00
CA ILE A 196 -21.94 -2.64 -7.33
C ILE A 196 -22.82 -3.56 -8.17
N ASN A 197 -22.48 -3.75 -9.45
CA ASN A 197 -23.14 -4.71 -10.33
C ASN A 197 -22.53 -6.09 -10.17
#